data_e1c7a0cb0c302eb8e0582f5d3054757f
#
_entry.id   e1c7a0cb0c302eb8e0582f5d3054757f
#
_cell.length_a   1.000
_cell.length_b   1.000
_cell.length_c   1.000
_cell.angle_alpha   90.00
_cell.angle_beta   90.00
_cell.angle_gamma   90.00
#
_symmetry.space_group_name_H-M   'P 1'
#
loop_
_entity.id
_entity.type
_entity.pdbx_description
1 polymer ?
#
loop_
_entity_poly.entity_id
_entity_poly.type
_entity_poly.pdbx_seq_one_letter_code
_entity_poly.pdbx_strand_id
1 'polypeptide(L)'
;YEISLGLVGSEMCIRDSSNNDETENASLRRACMEGKLKLLYISPEKLLVEANYLLRDMHISLFAIDEAHCISQWGHDFRPEYTQMGILHQLFPQVPIIALTATADKITREDIIKQLHLNQPRIFISSFDRPNLSLTVKRGYQQKEKSKAILDFIARHPGESGIIYCMSRSKTENVAAMLMKQGIRATVYHAGLSSDMRDKAQNDFINDRVQVVCATIAFGMGIDKSNVRWVIHYNLPKSIESFYQEIGRAGRDGMPSDTLLFYSLADLILLTKFATDSGQQSINLEKLQRMQQYAEADICRRRILLS
;
A
#
# COMPACT_ATOMS: atom_id res chain seq x y z
N TYR A 1 8.59 15.99 3.55
CA TYR A 1 7.74 16.64 4.55
C TYR A 1 7.41 15.58 5.57
N GLU A 2 8.06 15.64 6.72
CA GLU A 2 7.66 14.88 7.89
C GLU A 2 6.28 15.37 8.32
N ILE A 3 5.27 14.55 8.16
CA ILE A 3 4.07 14.69 8.98
C ILE A 3 4.54 14.33 10.37
N SER A 4 4.73 15.34 11.20
CA SER A 4 5.17 15.17 12.58
C SER A 4 4.32 14.11 13.26
N LEU A 5 4.94 13.06 13.77
CA LEU A 5 4.33 12.00 14.59
C LEU A 5 3.51 12.56 15.79
N GLY A 6 3.62 13.85 16.09
CA GLY A 6 2.83 14.57 17.09
C GLY A 6 1.36 14.83 16.69
N LEU A 7 0.97 14.56 15.43
CA LEU A 7 -0.43 14.67 14.98
C LEU A 7 -1.18 13.35 15.02
N VAL A 8 -0.46 12.24 15.13
CA VAL A 8 -1.02 10.88 15.23
C VAL A 8 -0.97 10.47 16.70
N GLY A 9 -2.02 10.72 17.46
CA GLY A 9 -2.12 10.29 18.86
C GLY A 9 -2.44 11.39 19.87
N SER A 10 -2.55 12.64 19.44
CA SER A 10 -3.18 13.69 20.25
C SER A 10 -4.68 13.74 19.95
N GLU A 11 -5.46 14.32 20.85
CA GLU A 11 -6.91 14.48 20.78
C GLU A 11 -7.46 15.15 19.50
N MET A 12 -6.60 15.40 18.52
CA MET A 12 -6.93 16.14 17.28
C MET A 12 -7.14 15.23 16.05
N CYS A 13 -6.91 13.92 16.16
CA CYS A 13 -6.97 13.00 15.04
C CYS A 13 -7.83 11.79 15.42
N ILE A 14 -8.91 11.56 14.70
CA ILE A 14 -9.77 10.41 14.94
C ILE A 14 -9.71 9.47 13.76
N ARG A 15 -9.32 8.24 14.05
CA ARG A 15 -9.33 7.12 13.13
C ARG A 15 -10.71 6.50 13.13
N ASP A 16 -11.39 6.54 11.99
CA ASP A 16 -12.58 5.75 11.79
C ASP A 16 -12.16 4.29 11.59
N SER A 17 -12.16 3.51 12.67
CA SER A 17 -12.11 2.07 12.55
C SER A 17 -13.54 1.54 12.64
N SER A 18 -13.86 0.58 11.79
CA SER A 18 -15.11 -0.19 11.84
C SER A 18 -15.32 -0.93 13.18
N ASN A 19 -14.38 -0.81 14.12
CA ASN A 19 -14.34 -1.44 15.43
C ASN A 19 -14.56 -0.46 16.59
N ASN A 20 -14.87 0.83 16.32
CA ASN A 20 -15.15 1.77 17.41
C ASN A 20 -16.47 1.43 18.10
N ASP A 21 -16.47 1.42 19.43
CA ASP A 21 -17.65 1.26 20.24
C ASP A 21 -18.63 2.43 20.04
N GLU A 22 -19.94 2.21 20.25
CA GLU A 22 -20.97 3.24 20.09
C GLU A 22 -20.70 4.50 20.95
N THR A 23 -20.09 4.33 22.11
CA THR A 23 -19.69 5.41 23.01
C THR A 23 -18.58 6.27 22.46
N GLU A 24 -17.59 5.66 21.79
CA GLU A 24 -16.51 6.37 21.10
C GLU A 24 -17.05 7.15 19.92
N ASN A 25 -17.94 6.56 19.11
CA ASN A 25 -18.58 7.22 17.99
C ASN A 25 -19.40 8.44 18.42
N ALA A 26 -20.12 8.36 19.56
CA ALA A 26 -20.89 9.47 20.10
C ALA A 26 -20.00 10.63 20.60
N SER A 27 -18.87 10.32 21.26
CA SER A 27 -17.91 11.32 21.71
C SER A 27 -17.24 12.04 20.51
N LEU A 28 -16.96 11.27 19.46
CA LEU A 28 -16.41 11.72 18.19
C LEU A 28 -17.32 12.71 17.48
N ARG A 29 -18.60 12.34 17.34
CA ARG A 29 -19.61 13.22 16.75
C ARG A 29 -19.71 14.54 17.51
N ARG A 30 -19.68 14.50 18.84
CA ARG A 30 -19.69 15.71 19.66
C ARG A 30 -18.45 16.58 19.41
N ALA A 31 -17.25 16.00 19.38
CA ALA A 31 -16.01 16.73 19.11
C ALA A 31 -15.99 17.37 17.70
N CYS A 32 -16.58 16.67 16.71
CA CYS A 32 -16.78 17.22 15.36
C CYS A 32 -17.70 18.44 15.38
N MET A 33 -18.87 18.33 16.02
CA MET A 33 -19.86 19.39 16.09
C MET A 33 -19.35 20.63 16.88
N GLU A 34 -18.54 20.40 17.90
CA GLU A 34 -17.91 21.46 18.70
C GLU A 34 -16.70 22.12 18.00
N GLY A 35 -16.32 21.67 16.81
CA GLY A 35 -15.17 22.20 16.05
C GLY A 35 -13.81 21.94 16.71
N LYS A 36 -13.75 21.03 17.68
CA LYS A 36 -12.51 20.63 18.37
C LYS A 36 -11.62 19.77 17.51
N LEU A 37 -12.21 19.06 16.55
CA LEU A 37 -11.48 18.18 15.65
C LEU A 37 -10.83 18.97 14.53
N LYS A 38 -9.52 18.74 14.31
CA LYS A 38 -8.77 19.38 13.23
C LYS A 38 -8.61 18.48 12.01
N LEU A 39 -8.64 17.17 12.21
CA LEU A 39 -8.45 16.18 11.15
C LEU A 39 -9.35 14.98 11.41
N LEU A 40 -10.16 14.60 10.42
CA LEU A 40 -11.02 13.43 10.45
C LEU A 40 -10.62 12.48 9.34
N TYR A 41 -10.18 11.26 9.69
CA TYR A 41 -10.03 10.16 8.75
C TYR A 41 -11.33 9.38 8.64
N ILE A 42 -11.83 9.22 7.43
CA ILE A 42 -13.09 8.55 7.16
C ILE A 42 -12.95 7.63 5.95
N SER A 43 -13.51 6.42 6.02
CA SER A 43 -13.54 5.53 4.86
C SER A 43 -14.54 6.04 3.80
N PRO A 44 -14.34 5.68 2.51
CA PRO A 44 -15.23 6.09 1.42
C PRO A 44 -16.69 5.73 1.68
N GLU A 45 -16.94 4.51 2.16
CA GLU A 45 -18.26 3.99 2.43
C GLU A 45 -18.99 4.80 3.50
N LYS A 46 -18.27 5.12 4.58
CA LYS A 46 -18.83 5.91 5.68
C LYS A 46 -18.94 7.39 5.31
N LEU A 47 -18.01 7.93 4.54
CA LEU A 47 -18.08 9.29 4.04
C LEU A 47 -19.38 9.50 3.24
N LEU A 48 -19.75 8.58 2.36
CA LEU A 48 -20.98 8.66 1.57
C LEU A 48 -22.25 8.66 2.44
N VAL A 49 -22.23 7.92 3.53
CA VAL A 49 -23.35 7.91 4.50
C VAL A 49 -23.38 9.22 5.28
N GLU A 50 -22.26 9.66 5.83
CA GLU A 50 -22.16 10.83 6.72
C GLU A 50 -22.19 12.17 5.98
N ALA A 51 -22.02 12.19 4.66
CA ALA A 51 -22.03 13.40 3.85
C ALA A 51 -23.34 14.20 3.96
N ASN A 52 -24.46 13.50 4.12
CA ASN A 52 -25.78 14.12 4.28
C ASN A 52 -26.18 14.36 5.74
N TYR A 53 -25.38 13.90 6.70
CA TYR A 53 -25.67 13.99 8.13
C TYR A 53 -24.58 14.78 8.85
N LEU A 54 -23.60 14.09 9.43
CA LEU A 54 -22.57 14.72 10.28
C LEU A 54 -21.77 15.77 9.53
N LEU A 55 -21.30 15.46 8.30
CA LEU A 55 -20.40 16.36 7.56
C LEU A 55 -21.11 17.65 7.12
N ARG A 56 -22.41 17.60 6.89
CA ARG A 56 -23.20 18.77 6.48
C ARG A 56 -23.23 19.88 7.54
N ASP A 57 -23.20 19.49 8.80
CA ASP A 57 -23.28 20.40 9.95
C ASP A 57 -21.89 20.85 10.43
N MET A 58 -20.81 20.38 9.77
CA MET A 58 -19.44 20.71 10.13
C MET A 58 -18.89 21.82 9.24
N HIS A 59 -17.97 22.62 9.80
CA HIS A 59 -17.13 23.52 9.02
C HIS A 59 -15.94 22.75 8.44
N ILE A 60 -16.04 22.34 7.18
CA ILE A 60 -15.00 21.61 6.47
C ILE A 60 -14.19 22.57 5.61
N SER A 61 -12.88 22.58 5.78
CA SER A 61 -11.96 23.46 5.04
C SER A 61 -11.34 22.79 3.82
N LEU A 62 -11.26 21.44 3.80
CA LEU A 62 -10.62 20.66 2.73
C LEU A 62 -11.08 19.22 2.78
N PHE A 63 -11.35 18.65 1.61
CA PHE A 63 -11.39 17.21 1.42
C PHE A 63 -10.08 16.71 0.81
N ALA A 64 -9.41 15.77 1.47
CA ALA A 64 -8.23 15.10 0.95
C ALA A 64 -8.58 13.65 0.64
N ILE A 65 -8.59 13.29 -0.65
CA ILE A 65 -8.88 11.94 -1.13
C ILE A 65 -7.54 11.24 -1.37
N ASP A 66 -7.16 10.36 -0.45
CA ASP A 66 -5.96 9.54 -0.60
C ASP A 66 -6.26 8.31 -1.46
N GLU A 67 -5.20 7.73 -2.04
CA GLU A 67 -5.29 6.60 -2.99
C GLU A 67 -6.31 6.84 -4.11
N ALA A 68 -6.37 8.07 -4.62
CA ALA A 68 -7.36 8.50 -5.61
C ALA A 68 -7.35 7.66 -6.90
N HIS A 69 -6.29 6.88 -7.18
CA HIS A 69 -6.26 5.92 -8.27
C HIS A 69 -7.34 4.84 -8.16
N CYS A 70 -7.88 4.59 -6.94
CA CYS A 70 -9.00 3.66 -6.73
C CYS A 70 -10.30 4.10 -7.43
N ILE A 71 -10.40 5.36 -7.85
CA ILE A 71 -11.53 5.87 -8.65
C ILE A 71 -11.57 5.24 -10.04
N SER A 72 -10.41 5.01 -10.63
CA SER A 72 -10.28 4.62 -12.01
C SER A 72 -10.31 3.10 -12.18
N GLN A 73 -11.10 2.62 -13.12
CA GLN A 73 -11.07 1.21 -13.55
C GLN A 73 -9.71 0.81 -14.16
N TRP A 74 -8.96 1.78 -14.65
CA TRP A 74 -7.59 1.60 -15.16
C TRP A 74 -6.55 1.59 -14.04
N GLY A 75 -6.93 2.05 -12.83
CA GLY A 75 -6.10 1.97 -11.63
C GLY A 75 -5.80 0.52 -11.23
N HIS A 76 -4.85 0.34 -10.34
CA HIS A 76 -4.43 -1.01 -9.93
C HIS A 76 -5.31 -1.61 -8.80
N ASP A 77 -6.14 -0.80 -8.16
CA ASP A 77 -7.05 -1.20 -7.06
C ASP A 77 -8.37 -0.42 -7.15
N PHE A 78 -9.15 -0.71 -8.20
CA PHE A 78 -10.44 -0.06 -8.41
C PHE A 78 -11.43 -0.38 -7.29
N ARG A 79 -12.07 0.68 -6.76
CA ARG A 79 -13.11 0.58 -5.72
C ARG A 79 -14.32 1.41 -6.12
N PRO A 80 -15.50 0.78 -6.31
CA PRO A 80 -16.71 1.46 -6.76
C PRO A 80 -17.12 2.64 -5.87
N GLU A 81 -16.88 2.56 -4.57
CA GLU A 81 -17.22 3.60 -3.58
C GLU A 81 -16.48 4.92 -3.88
N TYR A 82 -15.25 4.83 -4.38
CA TYR A 82 -14.47 6.01 -4.76
C TYR A 82 -15.10 6.79 -5.92
N THR A 83 -15.78 6.13 -6.86
CA THR A 83 -16.43 6.81 -7.99
C THR A 83 -17.59 7.69 -7.55
N GLN A 84 -18.20 7.38 -6.40
CA GLN A 84 -19.31 8.15 -5.85
C GLN A 84 -18.85 9.43 -5.13
N MET A 85 -17.56 9.60 -4.87
CA MET A 85 -17.03 10.79 -4.20
C MET A 85 -17.20 12.09 -4.99
N GLY A 86 -17.51 12.02 -6.29
CA GLY A 86 -17.90 13.19 -7.08
C GLY A 86 -19.08 13.98 -6.49
N ILE A 87 -19.91 13.33 -5.65
CA ILE A 87 -21.02 13.98 -4.94
C ILE A 87 -20.54 15.10 -3.98
N LEU A 88 -19.29 15.04 -3.51
CA LEU A 88 -18.74 16.04 -2.60
C LEU A 88 -18.77 17.44 -3.21
N HIS A 89 -18.55 17.59 -4.50
CA HIS A 89 -18.68 18.85 -5.20
C HIS A 89 -20.09 19.42 -5.20
N GLN A 90 -21.08 18.54 -5.21
CA GLN A 90 -22.49 18.96 -5.20
C GLN A 90 -22.95 19.36 -3.79
N LEU A 91 -22.54 18.58 -2.78
CA LEU A 91 -22.93 18.80 -1.39
C LEU A 91 -22.13 19.93 -0.72
N PHE A 92 -20.87 20.11 -1.13
CA PHE A 92 -19.93 21.07 -0.54
C PHE A 92 -19.22 21.91 -1.63
N PRO A 93 -19.96 22.73 -2.40
CA PRO A 93 -19.40 23.38 -3.59
C PRO A 93 -18.30 24.41 -3.29
N GLN A 94 -18.20 24.88 -2.04
CA GLN A 94 -17.19 25.85 -1.61
C GLN A 94 -15.94 25.21 -0.99
N VAL A 95 -15.96 23.89 -0.75
CA VAL A 95 -14.86 23.17 -0.12
C VAL A 95 -13.91 22.65 -1.18
N PRO A 96 -12.62 23.03 -1.15
CA PRO A 96 -11.65 22.50 -2.10
C PRO A 96 -11.42 21.00 -1.90
N ILE A 97 -11.10 20.32 -3.00
CA ILE A 97 -10.77 18.90 -3.00
C ILE A 97 -9.33 18.74 -3.49
N ILE A 98 -8.52 17.97 -2.74
CA ILE A 98 -7.22 17.49 -3.18
C ILE A 98 -7.29 15.97 -3.38
N ALA A 99 -6.82 15.49 -4.53
CA ALA A 99 -6.70 14.07 -4.83
C ALA A 99 -5.21 13.69 -4.81
N LEU A 100 -4.88 12.67 -4.04
CA LEU A 100 -3.51 12.21 -3.80
C LEU A 100 -3.37 10.75 -4.24
N THR A 101 -2.30 10.44 -4.93
CA THR A 101 -1.96 9.06 -5.28
C THR A 101 -0.47 8.92 -5.55
N ALA A 102 0.08 7.77 -5.16
CA ALA A 102 1.47 7.42 -5.47
C ALA A 102 1.62 6.79 -6.88
N THR A 103 0.53 6.33 -7.49
CA THR A 103 0.55 5.52 -8.72
C THR A 103 -0.59 5.93 -9.63
N ALA A 104 -0.36 6.87 -10.53
CA ALA A 104 -1.33 7.24 -11.55
C ALA A 104 -0.63 7.59 -12.86
N ASP A 105 -0.87 6.80 -13.88
CA ASP A 105 -0.51 7.15 -15.25
C ASP A 105 -1.40 8.28 -15.80
N LYS A 106 -1.17 8.68 -17.04
CA LYS A 106 -1.92 9.78 -17.64
C LYS A 106 -3.43 9.48 -17.71
N ILE A 107 -3.80 8.27 -18.10
CA ILE A 107 -5.21 7.84 -18.25
C ILE A 107 -5.91 7.86 -16.89
N THR A 108 -5.27 7.30 -15.87
CA THR A 108 -5.79 7.29 -14.50
C THR A 108 -5.96 8.71 -13.96
N ARG A 109 -5.03 9.63 -14.22
CA ARG A 109 -5.15 11.04 -13.78
C ARG A 109 -6.32 11.76 -14.46
N GLU A 110 -6.51 11.56 -15.76
CA GLU A 110 -7.64 12.14 -16.49
C GLU A 110 -8.98 11.60 -15.96
N ASP A 111 -9.03 10.33 -15.62
CA ASP A 111 -10.22 9.70 -15.05
C ASP A 111 -10.52 10.21 -13.63
N ILE A 112 -9.50 10.37 -12.78
CA ILE A 112 -9.64 11.00 -11.44
C ILE A 112 -10.27 12.39 -11.56
N ILE A 113 -9.75 13.23 -12.46
CA ILE A 113 -10.27 14.59 -12.69
C ILE A 113 -11.75 14.55 -13.10
N LYS A 114 -12.09 13.67 -14.02
CA LYS A 114 -13.44 13.50 -14.53
C LYS A 114 -14.42 13.00 -13.46
N GLN A 115 -14.06 11.93 -12.75
CA GLN A 115 -14.93 11.29 -11.76
C GLN A 115 -15.15 12.14 -10.50
N LEU A 116 -14.14 12.90 -10.08
CA LEU A 116 -14.26 13.85 -8.99
C LEU A 116 -14.82 15.21 -9.40
N HIS A 117 -15.14 15.41 -10.68
CA HIS A 117 -15.64 16.68 -11.23
C HIS A 117 -14.72 17.88 -10.91
N LEU A 118 -13.40 17.67 -10.92
CA LEU A 118 -12.44 18.72 -10.61
C LEU A 118 -12.40 19.75 -11.75
N ASN A 119 -12.70 21.01 -11.43
CA ASN A 119 -12.69 22.07 -12.42
C ASN A 119 -11.30 22.73 -12.51
N GLN A 120 -10.63 22.58 -13.67
CA GLN A 120 -9.31 23.14 -13.94
C GLN A 120 -8.30 22.92 -12.79
N PRO A 121 -8.12 21.66 -12.31
CA PRO A 121 -7.25 21.40 -11.17
C PRO A 121 -5.80 21.70 -11.50
N ARG A 122 -5.04 22.15 -10.50
CA ARG A 122 -3.58 22.17 -10.59
C ARG A 122 -3.05 20.76 -10.42
N ILE A 123 -2.23 20.30 -11.35
CA ILE A 123 -1.64 18.96 -11.33
C ILE A 123 -0.18 19.09 -10.93
N PHE A 124 0.18 18.41 -9.84
CA PHE A 124 1.56 18.32 -9.36
C PHE A 124 2.05 16.89 -9.55
N ILE A 125 3.12 16.71 -10.31
CA ILE A 125 3.72 15.41 -10.57
C ILE A 125 5.14 15.44 -10.01
N SER A 126 5.39 14.60 -9.02
CA SER A 126 6.73 14.34 -8.52
C SER A 126 7.40 13.21 -9.30
N SER A 127 8.72 13.17 -9.30
CA SER A 127 9.44 12.03 -9.84
C SER A 127 9.11 10.75 -9.07
N PHE A 128 8.85 9.68 -9.81
CA PHE A 128 8.71 8.33 -9.23
C PHE A 128 10.09 7.69 -8.94
N ASP A 129 11.17 8.34 -9.29
CA ASP A 129 12.50 7.78 -9.07
C ASP A 129 12.85 7.75 -7.57
N ARG A 130 13.28 6.59 -7.14
CA ARG A 130 13.77 6.30 -5.79
C ARG A 130 15.23 5.88 -5.88
N PRO A 131 16.18 6.84 -6.05
CA PRO A 131 17.59 6.54 -6.29
C PRO A 131 18.26 5.76 -5.15
N ASN A 132 17.70 5.83 -3.96
CA ASN A 132 18.16 5.10 -2.79
C ASN A 132 17.76 3.60 -2.76
N LEU A 133 16.93 3.13 -3.70
CA LEU A 133 16.57 1.72 -3.79
C LEU A 133 17.44 0.98 -4.81
N SER A 134 18.06 -0.14 -4.42
CA SER A 134 18.65 -1.07 -5.39
C SER A 134 17.55 -2.02 -5.92
N LEU A 135 17.66 -2.39 -7.20
CA LEU A 135 16.67 -3.24 -7.88
C LEU A 135 17.33 -4.52 -8.38
N THR A 136 17.16 -5.62 -7.64
CA THR A 136 17.75 -6.93 -7.99
C THR A 136 16.67 -7.94 -8.34
N VAL A 137 16.88 -8.69 -9.44
CA VAL A 137 16.02 -9.82 -9.84
C VAL A 137 16.86 -11.08 -9.93
N LYS A 138 16.37 -12.16 -9.32
CA LYS A 138 16.92 -13.52 -9.44
C LYS A 138 15.93 -14.41 -10.16
N ARG A 139 16.37 -15.04 -11.25
CA ARG A 139 15.53 -15.86 -12.14
C ARG A 139 15.82 -17.34 -11.94
N GLY A 140 14.78 -18.18 -12.03
CA GLY A 140 14.92 -19.63 -12.07
C GLY A 140 15.24 -20.32 -10.73
N TYR A 141 15.28 -19.59 -9.64
CA TYR A 141 15.58 -20.13 -8.31
C TYR A 141 14.47 -21.07 -7.82
N GLN A 142 14.86 -22.29 -7.47
CA GLN A 142 13.99 -23.26 -6.82
C GLN A 142 13.86 -22.99 -5.32
N GLN A 143 12.93 -23.64 -4.63
CA GLN A 143 12.61 -23.37 -3.21
C GLN A 143 13.84 -23.40 -2.29
N LYS A 144 14.73 -24.39 -2.44
CA LYS A 144 15.95 -24.49 -1.61
C LYS A 144 16.92 -23.35 -1.88
N GLU A 145 17.07 -22.97 -3.14
CA GLU A 145 17.93 -21.87 -3.58
C GLU A 145 17.38 -20.52 -3.10
N LYS A 146 16.05 -20.30 -3.20
CA LYS A 146 15.40 -19.11 -2.64
C LYS A 146 15.65 -19.01 -1.15
N SER A 147 15.46 -20.10 -0.39
CA SER A 147 15.71 -20.12 1.06
C SER A 147 17.14 -19.76 1.41
N LYS A 148 18.12 -20.35 0.73
CA LYS A 148 19.53 -20.01 0.91
C LYS A 148 19.80 -18.55 0.57
N ALA A 149 19.32 -18.08 -0.59
CA ALA A 149 19.55 -16.72 -1.03
C ALA A 149 18.92 -15.66 -0.09
N ILE A 150 17.76 -15.96 0.53
CA ILE A 150 17.13 -15.12 1.53
C ILE A 150 17.99 -15.06 2.81
N LEU A 151 18.46 -16.18 3.30
CA LEU A 151 19.33 -16.22 4.48
C LEU A 151 20.65 -15.48 4.26
N ASP A 152 21.30 -15.72 3.10
CA ASP A 152 22.50 -15.00 2.70
C ASP A 152 22.26 -13.50 2.54
N PHE A 153 21.06 -13.11 2.08
CA PHE A 153 20.67 -11.70 1.94
C PHE A 153 20.50 -11.06 3.32
N ILE A 154 19.74 -11.69 4.24
CA ILE A 154 19.51 -11.17 5.60
C ILE A 154 20.82 -11.10 6.39
N ALA A 155 21.73 -12.05 6.20
CA ALA A 155 23.05 -12.04 6.83
C ALA A 155 23.92 -10.83 6.47
N ARG A 156 23.67 -10.23 5.28
CA ARG A 156 24.34 -8.99 4.86
C ARG A 156 23.68 -7.72 5.41
N HIS A 157 22.51 -7.87 6.06
CA HIS A 157 21.71 -6.79 6.65
C HIS A 157 21.51 -7.02 8.16
N PRO A 158 22.60 -7.12 8.96
CA PRO A 158 22.51 -7.48 10.36
C PRO A 158 21.75 -6.43 11.16
N GLY A 159 20.69 -6.86 11.87
CA GLY A 159 19.88 -5.96 12.69
C GLY A 159 18.91 -5.06 11.92
N GLU A 160 18.95 -5.07 10.61
CA GLU A 160 18.09 -4.23 9.75
C GLU A 160 16.72 -4.86 9.52
N SER A 161 15.69 -4.02 9.57
CA SER A 161 14.30 -4.45 9.38
C SER A 161 13.96 -4.63 7.91
N GLY A 162 13.18 -5.67 7.60
CA GLY A 162 12.73 -5.91 6.22
C GLY A 162 11.41 -6.66 6.10
N ILE A 163 10.91 -6.69 4.87
CA ILE A 163 9.63 -7.30 4.52
C ILE A 163 9.84 -8.36 3.44
N ILE A 164 9.20 -9.52 3.59
CA ILE A 164 9.17 -10.59 2.57
C ILE A 164 7.73 -10.77 2.11
N TYR A 165 7.43 -10.37 0.88
CA TYR A 165 6.13 -10.56 0.27
C TYR A 165 6.02 -11.95 -0.36
N CYS A 166 4.94 -12.67 -0.02
CA CYS A 166 4.60 -13.97 -0.56
C CYS A 166 3.19 -13.97 -1.16
N MET A 167 2.97 -14.79 -2.19
CA MET A 167 1.70 -14.85 -2.92
C MET A 167 0.57 -15.48 -2.08
N SER A 168 0.87 -16.39 -1.15
CA SER A 168 -0.15 -17.12 -0.38
C SER A 168 0.14 -17.11 1.12
N ARG A 169 -0.94 -17.29 1.91
CA ARG A 169 -0.89 -17.38 3.39
C ARG A 169 0.07 -18.49 3.83
N SER A 170 -0.11 -19.71 3.29
CA SER A 170 0.73 -20.87 3.62
C SER A 170 2.22 -20.63 3.28
N LYS A 171 2.52 -19.96 2.15
CA LYS A 171 3.90 -19.63 1.80
C LYS A 171 4.49 -18.62 2.78
N THR A 172 3.70 -17.62 3.21
CA THR A 172 4.07 -16.62 4.21
C THR A 172 4.47 -17.30 5.54
N GLU A 173 3.64 -18.22 6.02
CA GLU A 173 3.87 -18.97 7.24
C GLU A 173 5.12 -19.88 7.14
N ASN A 174 5.30 -20.57 6.01
CA ASN A 174 6.44 -21.45 5.77
C ASN A 174 7.77 -20.68 5.73
N VAL A 175 7.78 -19.49 5.10
CA VAL A 175 8.99 -18.65 5.05
C VAL A 175 9.31 -18.11 6.44
N ALA A 176 8.32 -17.61 7.18
CA ALA A 176 8.52 -17.15 8.55
C ALA A 176 9.05 -18.25 9.47
N ALA A 177 8.46 -19.47 9.40
CA ALA A 177 8.92 -20.62 10.17
C ALA A 177 10.36 -21.01 9.83
N MET A 178 10.74 -20.94 8.55
CA MET A 178 12.12 -21.19 8.11
C MET A 178 13.09 -20.16 8.74
N LEU A 179 12.72 -18.87 8.74
CA LEU A 179 13.56 -17.82 9.34
C LEU A 179 13.70 -17.99 10.85
N MET A 180 12.59 -18.27 11.55
CA MET A 180 12.61 -18.51 13.00
C MET A 180 13.45 -19.68 13.40
N LYS A 181 13.47 -20.77 12.61
CA LYS A 181 14.37 -21.93 12.82
C LYS A 181 15.86 -21.56 12.70
N GLN A 182 16.18 -20.48 12.02
CA GLN A 182 17.55 -19.93 11.90
C GLN A 182 17.84 -18.83 12.93
N GLY A 183 16.97 -18.66 13.92
CA GLY A 183 17.15 -17.65 14.98
C GLY A 183 16.82 -16.23 14.56
N ILE A 184 16.24 -16.02 13.36
CA ILE A 184 15.83 -14.69 12.90
C ILE A 184 14.46 -14.36 13.51
N ARG A 185 14.34 -13.18 14.14
CA ARG A 185 13.09 -12.69 14.72
C ARG A 185 12.13 -12.31 13.60
N ALA A 186 11.22 -13.20 13.25
CA ALA A 186 10.26 -13.01 12.18
C ALA A 186 8.81 -13.14 12.67
N THR A 187 7.88 -12.50 11.99
CA THR A 187 6.44 -12.63 12.21
C THR A 187 5.70 -12.80 10.89
N VAL A 188 4.43 -13.17 10.99
CA VAL A 188 3.54 -13.43 9.85
C VAL A 188 2.45 -12.36 9.80
N TYR A 189 2.10 -11.91 8.59
CA TYR A 189 0.96 -11.01 8.40
C TYR A 189 0.17 -11.36 7.13
N HIS A 190 -1.10 -11.72 7.27
CA HIS A 190 -2.04 -11.92 6.17
C HIS A 190 -3.49 -11.77 6.63
N ALA A 191 -4.40 -11.59 5.70
CA ALA A 191 -5.83 -11.37 5.98
C ALA A 191 -6.54 -12.53 6.70
N GLY A 192 -5.95 -13.72 6.75
CA GLY A 192 -6.49 -14.87 7.50
C GLY A 192 -6.20 -14.86 8.99
N LEU A 193 -5.36 -13.93 9.48
CA LEU A 193 -5.13 -13.75 10.92
C LEU A 193 -6.27 -12.92 11.54
N SER A 194 -6.53 -13.13 12.84
CA SER A 194 -7.42 -12.26 13.61
C SER A 194 -6.91 -10.82 13.64
N SER A 195 -7.78 -9.86 13.95
CA SER A 195 -7.41 -8.45 14.10
C SER A 195 -6.26 -8.30 15.10
N ASP A 196 -6.42 -8.87 16.30
CA ASP A 196 -5.43 -8.79 17.38
C ASP A 196 -4.05 -9.34 16.97
N MET A 197 -4.03 -10.45 16.21
CA MET A 197 -2.79 -11.01 15.70
C MET A 197 -2.13 -10.11 14.65
N ARG A 198 -2.92 -9.48 13.80
CA ARG A 198 -2.42 -8.51 12.81
C ARG A 198 -1.86 -7.26 13.49
N ASP A 199 -2.59 -6.72 14.46
CA ASP A 199 -2.18 -5.53 15.22
C ASP A 199 -0.90 -5.82 16.02
N LYS A 200 -0.82 -6.98 16.65
CA LYS A 200 0.39 -7.42 17.34
C LYS A 200 1.58 -7.53 16.37
N ALA A 201 1.43 -8.21 15.25
CA ALA A 201 2.50 -8.37 14.27
C ALA A 201 2.99 -7.02 13.72
N GLN A 202 2.08 -6.10 13.45
CA GLN A 202 2.39 -4.75 13.00
C GLN A 202 3.11 -3.95 14.08
N ASN A 203 2.60 -3.95 15.31
CA ASN A 203 3.21 -3.25 16.44
C ASN A 203 4.60 -3.81 16.79
N ASP A 204 4.77 -5.12 16.73
CA ASP A 204 6.07 -5.77 16.98
C ASP A 204 7.10 -5.38 15.91
N PHE A 205 6.67 -5.22 14.64
CA PHE A 205 7.54 -4.76 13.56
C PHE A 205 7.87 -3.28 13.67
N ILE A 206 6.89 -2.41 13.92
CA ILE A 206 7.09 -0.96 14.05
C ILE A 206 8.07 -0.66 15.21
N ASN A 207 7.96 -1.39 16.33
CA ASN A 207 8.77 -1.19 17.51
C ASN A 207 10.06 -2.04 17.54
N ASP A 208 10.52 -2.58 16.42
CA ASP A 208 11.76 -3.36 16.28
C ASP A 208 11.84 -4.63 17.16
N ARG A 209 10.71 -5.13 17.68
CA ARG A 209 10.63 -6.39 18.41
C ARG A 209 10.87 -7.58 17.51
N VAL A 210 10.48 -7.48 16.26
CA VAL A 210 10.79 -8.41 15.17
C VAL A 210 11.57 -7.71 14.07
N GLN A 211 12.47 -8.43 13.44
CA GLN A 211 13.31 -7.94 12.35
C GLN A 211 12.61 -8.07 11.00
N VAL A 212 11.87 -9.16 10.80
CA VAL A 212 11.29 -9.51 9.50
C VAL A 212 9.79 -9.73 9.62
N VAL A 213 9.04 -9.13 8.68
CA VAL A 213 7.65 -9.50 8.45
C VAL A 213 7.55 -10.31 7.16
N CYS A 214 7.05 -11.54 7.26
CA CYS A 214 6.63 -12.31 6.11
C CYS A 214 5.15 -12.05 5.87
N ALA A 215 4.77 -11.56 4.70
CA ALA A 215 3.43 -11.04 4.48
C ALA A 215 2.87 -11.39 3.09
N THR A 216 1.55 -11.39 3.00
CA THR A 216 0.85 -11.19 1.72
C THR A 216 0.69 -9.69 1.45
N ILE A 217 0.13 -9.33 0.29
CA ILE A 217 -0.18 -7.93 -0.08
C ILE A 217 -1.07 -7.21 0.95
N ALA A 218 -1.71 -7.94 1.87
CA ALA A 218 -2.49 -7.37 2.96
C ALA A 218 -1.65 -6.54 3.95
N PHE A 219 -0.32 -6.76 3.99
CA PHE A 219 0.61 -5.94 4.77
C PHE A 219 1.05 -4.74 3.95
N GLY A 220 0.30 -3.68 4.05
CA GLY A 220 0.57 -2.56 3.17
C GLY A 220 0.06 -1.23 3.67
N MET A 221 -1.23 -0.99 3.60
CA MET A 221 -1.82 0.28 3.99
C MET A 221 -1.63 0.55 5.50
N GLY A 222 -1.24 1.76 5.84
CA GLY A 222 -1.10 2.21 7.23
C GLY A 222 0.18 1.79 7.96
N ILE A 223 1.17 1.21 7.26
CA ILE A 223 2.47 0.91 7.88
C ILE A 223 3.40 2.10 7.70
N ASP A 224 3.61 2.79 8.82
CA ASP A 224 4.54 3.91 8.90
C ASP A 224 5.79 3.49 9.69
N LYS A 225 6.73 2.87 8.96
CA LYS A 225 8.07 2.54 9.43
C LYS A 225 9.07 3.05 8.40
N SER A 226 9.74 4.14 8.71
CA SER A 226 10.64 4.83 7.78
C SER A 226 11.95 4.07 7.53
N ASN A 227 12.41 3.29 8.51
CA ASN A 227 13.70 2.62 8.53
C ASN A 227 13.67 1.15 8.04
N VAL A 228 12.72 0.78 7.19
CA VAL A 228 12.78 -0.51 6.49
C VAL A 228 13.95 -0.48 5.50
N ARG A 229 14.90 -1.40 5.67
CA ARG A 229 16.14 -1.42 4.87
C ARG A 229 16.05 -2.30 3.65
N TRP A 230 15.11 -3.24 3.61
CA TRP A 230 15.00 -4.11 2.46
C TRP A 230 13.60 -4.70 2.28
N VAL A 231 13.28 -5.03 1.02
CA VAL A 231 12.06 -5.71 0.62
C VAL A 231 12.40 -6.88 -0.30
N ILE A 232 11.91 -8.05 0.01
CA ILE A 232 12.06 -9.27 -0.81
C ILE A 232 10.69 -9.69 -1.33
N HIS A 233 10.58 -9.93 -2.63
CA HIS A 233 9.45 -10.61 -3.25
C HIS A 233 9.81 -12.08 -3.48
N TYR A 234 9.20 -12.97 -2.70
CA TYR A 234 9.38 -14.41 -2.84
C TYR A 234 8.74 -14.93 -4.12
N ASN A 235 7.68 -14.29 -4.59
CA ASN A 235 6.95 -14.58 -5.82
C ASN A 235 6.82 -13.30 -6.67
N LEU A 236 6.51 -13.47 -7.95
CA LEU A 236 6.24 -12.37 -8.87
C LEU A 236 5.00 -11.59 -8.42
N PRO A 237 5.04 -10.26 -8.30
CA PRO A 237 3.86 -9.42 -8.11
C PRO A 237 2.95 -9.43 -9.34
N LYS A 238 1.67 -9.09 -9.13
CA LYS A 238 0.67 -9.08 -10.22
C LYS A 238 0.85 -7.94 -11.22
N SER A 239 1.51 -6.85 -10.83
CA SER A 239 1.74 -5.67 -11.67
C SER A 239 2.94 -4.85 -11.22
N ILE A 240 3.42 -3.98 -12.08
CA ILE A 240 4.51 -3.02 -11.79
C ILE A 240 4.09 -2.04 -10.69
N GLU A 241 2.84 -1.59 -10.70
CA GLU A 241 2.31 -0.64 -9.72
C GLU A 241 2.30 -1.26 -8.32
N SER A 242 1.81 -2.50 -8.19
CA SER A 242 1.86 -3.24 -6.94
C SER A 242 3.30 -3.43 -6.46
N PHE A 243 4.18 -3.85 -7.37
CA PHE A 243 5.61 -4.01 -7.07
C PHE A 243 6.22 -2.69 -6.57
N TYR A 244 5.96 -1.59 -7.28
CA TYR A 244 6.47 -0.26 -6.91
C TYR A 244 6.00 0.19 -5.52
N GLN A 245 4.72 0.03 -5.20
CA GLN A 245 4.18 0.34 -3.87
C GLN A 245 4.82 -0.50 -2.77
N GLU A 246 5.05 -1.79 -3.03
CA GLU A 246 5.61 -2.72 -2.07
C GLU A 246 7.10 -2.43 -1.80
N ILE A 247 7.91 -2.22 -2.84
CA ILE A 247 9.32 -1.81 -2.67
C ILE A 247 9.45 -0.39 -2.09
N GLY A 248 8.48 0.48 -2.37
CA GLY A 248 8.42 1.84 -1.86
C GLY A 248 8.31 1.95 -0.34
N ARG A 249 8.10 0.84 0.37
CA ARG A 249 8.16 0.78 1.83
C ARG A 249 9.58 0.83 2.37
N ALA A 250 10.56 0.41 1.56
CA ALA A 250 11.97 0.51 1.95
C ALA A 250 12.51 1.94 1.78
N GLY A 251 13.37 2.35 2.68
CA GLY A 251 14.13 3.60 2.59
C GLY A 251 13.26 4.86 2.51
N ARG A 252 12.15 4.94 3.21
CA ARG A 252 11.32 6.15 3.27
C ARG A 252 12.05 7.34 3.89
N ASP A 253 13.04 7.07 4.71
CA ASP A 253 13.95 8.05 5.30
C ASP A 253 15.07 8.52 4.33
N GLY A 254 15.05 8.08 3.07
CA GLY A 254 16.05 8.41 2.06
C GLY A 254 17.34 7.60 2.14
N MET A 255 17.51 6.77 3.15
CA MET A 255 18.72 5.93 3.30
C MET A 255 18.75 4.80 2.26
N PRO A 256 19.97 4.36 1.83
CA PRO A 256 20.12 3.23 0.92
C PRO A 256 19.36 2.00 1.41
N SER A 257 18.66 1.35 0.50
CA SER A 257 17.84 0.17 0.80
C SER A 257 17.82 -0.79 -0.38
N ASP A 258 17.70 -2.08 -0.08
CA ASP A 258 17.82 -3.12 -1.09
C ASP A 258 16.49 -3.79 -1.40
N THR A 259 16.27 -4.09 -2.68
CA THR A 259 15.12 -4.88 -3.12
C THR A 259 15.56 -6.13 -3.87
N LEU A 260 14.87 -7.24 -3.61
CA LEU A 260 15.14 -8.52 -4.27
C LEU A 260 13.83 -9.14 -4.75
N LEU A 261 13.73 -9.41 -6.04
CA LEU A 261 12.61 -10.12 -6.65
C LEU A 261 13.06 -11.49 -7.12
N PHE A 262 12.36 -12.54 -6.70
CA PHE A 262 12.47 -13.86 -7.32
C PHE A 262 11.43 -14.01 -8.43
N TYR A 263 11.91 -14.33 -9.63
CA TYR A 263 11.08 -14.59 -10.80
C TYR A 263 11.09 -16.07 -11.18
N SER A 264 9.91 -16.63 -11.40
CA SER A 264 9.74 -17.99 -11.93
C SER A 264 8.58 -18.07 -12.92
N LEU A 265 8.73 -18.92 -13.93
CA LEU A 265 7.64 -19.18 -14.90
C LEU A 265 6.39 -19.77 -14.23
N ALA A 266 6.56 -20.55 -13.16
CA ALA A 266 5.43 -21.09 -12.41
C ALA A 266 4.55 -19.99 -11.79
N ASP A 267 5.17 -18.92 -11.24
CA ASP A 267 4.44 -17.78 -10.72
C ASP A 267 3.70 -17.04 -11.85
N LEU A 268 4.36 -16.86 -13.00
CA LEU A 268 3.76 -16.22 -14.18
C LEU A 268 2.52 -16.98 -14.68
N ILE A 269 2.63 -18.31 -14.84
CA ILE A 269 1.51 -19.17 -15.27
C ILE A 269 0.33 -19.06 -14.31
N LEU A 270 0.59 -19.10 -13.00
CA LEU A 270 -0.44 -18.97 -11.98
C LEU A 270 -1.12 -17.60 -12.02
N LEU A 271 -0.35 -16.51 -12.13
CA LEU A 271 -0.87 -15.16 -12.24
C LEU A 271 -1.65 -14.93 -13.52
N THR A 272 -1.20 -15.53 -14.65
CA THR A 272 -1.95 -15.48 -15.93
C THR A 272 -3.32 -16.13 -15.76
N LYS A 273 -3.41 -17.27 -15.08
CA LYS A 273 -4.69 -17.92 -14.80
C LYS A 273 -5.60 -16.98 -13.96
N PHE A 274 -5.09 -16.41 -12.89
CA PHE A 274 -5.88 -15.46 -12.07
C PHE A 274 -6.33 -14.24 -12.86
N ALA A 275 -5.48 -13.69 -13.73
CA ALA A 275 -5.82 -12.57 -14.59
C ALA A 275 -6.92 -12.94 -15.60
N THR A 276 -6.86 -14.15 -16.17
CA THR A 276 -7.86 -14.67 -17.13
C THR A 276 -9.23 -14.89 -16.47
N ASP A 277 -9.22 -15.38 -15.22
CA ASP A 277 -10.45 -15.66 -14.46
C ASP A 277 -11.08 -14.38 -13.84
N SER A 278 -10.45 -13.21 -14.02
CA SER A 278 -10.89 -11.94 -13.45
C SER A 278 -11.88 -11.22 -14.37
N GLY A 279 -12.76 -10.38 -13.79
CA GLY A 279 -13.70 -9.54 -14.54
C GLY A 279 -13.06 -8.46 -15.42
N GLN A 280 -11.74 -8.24 -15.32
CA GLN A 280 -10.94 -7.26 -16.07
C GLN A 280 -9.75 -7.93 -16.78
N GLN A 281 -10.02 -9.03 -17.47
CA GLN A 281 -8.99 -9.90 -18.04
C GLN A 281 -7.94 -9.15 -18.87
N SER A 282 -8.33 -8.34 -19.84
CA SER A 282 -7.41 -7.65 -20.75
C SER A 282 -6.45 -6.72 -20.00
N ILE A 283 -6.98 -5.94 -19.08
CA ILE A 283 -6.20 -4.98 -18.26
C ILE A 283 -5.21 -5.73 -17.37
N ASN A 284 -5.66 -6.78 -16.70
CA ASN A 284 -4.81 -7.55 -15.78
C ASN A 284 -3.71 -8.34 -16.52
N LEU A 285 -3.99 -8.84 -17.72
CA LEU A 285 -2.97 -9.48 -18.55
C LEU A 285 -1.92 -8.48 -19.05
N GLU A 286 -2.32 -7.30 -19.48
CA GLU A 286 -1.39 -6.24 -19.91
C GLU A 286 -0.46 -5.82 -18.74
N LYS A 287 -1.01 -5.58 -17.55
CA LYS A 287 -0.23 -5.26 -16.34
C LYS A 287 0.75 -6.39 -15.99
N LEU A 288 0.31 -7.64 -16.05
CA LEU A 288 1.17 -8.79 -15.80
C LEU A 288 2.29 -8.91 -16.84
N GLN A 289 2.00 -8.63 -18.11
CA GLN A 289 3.00 -8.62 -19.19
C GLN A 289 4.08 -7.57 -18.95
N ARG A 290 3.71 -6.37 -18.51
CA ARG A 290 4.68 -5.32 -18.14
C ARG A 290 5.56 -5.77 -16.96
N MET A 291 4.97 -6.45 -15.95
CA MET A 291 5.73 -7.00 -14.82
C MET A 291 6.70 -8.11 -15.28
N GLN A 292 6.28 -8.96 -16.21
CA GLN A 292 7.15 -9.96 -16.83
C GLN A 292 8.32 -9.30 -17.57
N GLN A 293 8.07 -8.30 -18.40
CA GLN A 293 9.11 -7.55 -19.11
C GLN A 293 10.13 -6.94 -18.14
N TYR A 294 9.67 -6.38 -17.02
CA TYR A 294 10.56 -5.90 -15.96
C TYR A 294 11.45 -7.00 -15.39
N ALA A 295 10.86 -8.16 -15.07
CA ALA A 295 11.59 -9.26 -14.46
C ALA A 295 12.58 -9.94 -15.42
N GLU A 296 12.27 -9.97 -16.72
CA GLU A 296 13.08 -10.62 -17.76
C GLU A 296 14.07 -9.68 -18.46
N ALA A 297 14.00 -8.38 -18.19
CA ALA A 297 14.85 -7.40 -18.86
C ALA A 297 16.33 -7.58 -18.56
N ASP A 298 17.15 -7.33 -19.58
CA ASP A 298 18.61 -7.27 -19.49
C ASP A 298 19.13 -5.81 -19.50
N ILE A 299 18.22 -4.83 -19.59
CA ILE A 299 18.51 -3.40 -19.51
C ILE A 299 18.29 -2.88 -18.08
N CYS A 300 18.65 -1.62 -17.84
CA CYS A 300 18.46 -0.97 -16.55
C CYS A 300 16.98 -1.07 -16.07
N ARG A 301 16.75 -1.80 -14.98
CA ARG A 301 15.41 -2.02 -14.41
C ARG A 301 14.70 -0.75 -13.99
N ARG A 302 15.45 0.24 -13.52
CA ARG A 302 14.93 1.55 -13.16
C ARG A 302 14.27 2.24 -14.36
N ARG A 303 14.86 2.13 -15.55
CA ARG A 303 14.28 2.69 -16.77
C ARG A 303 12.94 2.06 -17.11
N ILE A 304 12.79 0.74 -16.92
CA ILE A 304 11.52 0.04 -17.17
C ILE A 304 10.48 0.41 -16.11
N LEU A 305 10.91 0.54 -14.85
CA LEU A 305 10.03 0.88 -13.75
C LEU A 305 9.43 2.29 -13.89
N LEU A 306 10.17 3.21 -14.55
CA LEU A 306 9.80 4.62 -14.70
C LEU A 306 9.20 4.95 -16.07
N SER A 307 9.11 3.97 -17.00
CA SER A 307 8.47 4.13 -18.31
C SER A 307 6.98 3.79 -18.25
#